data_bc18a5ab0e4f1b6df41b186792b1df12
#
_entry.id   bc18a5ab0e4f1b6df41b186792b1df12
#
_cell.length_a   1.000
_cell.length_b   1.000
_cell.length_c   1.000
_cell.angle_alpha   90.00
_cell.angle_beta   90.00
_cell.angle_gamma   90.00
#
_symmetry.space_group_name_H-M   'P 1'
#
loop_
_entity.id
_entity.type
_entity.pdbx_description
1 polymer ?
#
loop_
_entity_poly.entity_id
_entity_poly.type
_entity_poly.pdbx_seq_one_letter_code
_entity_poly.pdbx_strand_id
1 'polypeptide(L)'
;VTIVNLLNENSDNFEAIENRLEKNSKVNYTIIDIGGKTSISNYYSNIIGENADNDLKSIYLGIGEQRKDINYIAELRGTKTNIDIDVQGALKDSAKKNFKGTIDFKKGSKKAKGNENEFCMLLSEKAKSLALPMLLCTEDDVEGNHSTASGKVDEEQLFYIMTRGLSYKEAVKLIVRANFNKTIERILDEEVKQNIIKEIDERLD
;
A
#
# COMPACT_ATOMS: atom_id res chain seq x y z
N VAL A 1 -0.06 14.37 -3.19
CA VAL A 1 -1.44 14.17 -2.68
C VAL A 1 -1.38 13.18 -1.53
N THR A 2 -1.97 13.52 -0.38
CA THR A 2 -2.09 12.63 0.77
C THR A 2 -3.57 12.41 1.05
N ILE A 3 -3.97 11.16 1.17
CA ILE A 3 -5.34 10.74 1.50
C ILE A 3 -5.25 9.90 2.77
N VAL A 4 -6.00 10.28 3.78
CA VAL A 4 -6.00 9.62 5.09
C VAL A 4 -7.41 9.21 5.47
N ASN A 5 -7.65 7.91 5.48
CA ASN A 5 -8.90 7.28 5.89
C ASN A 5 -8.69 6.62 7.27
N LEU A 6 -9.08 7.34 8.33
CA LEU A 6 -9.17 6.82 9.69
C LEU A 6 -10.64 6.53 9.99
N LEU A 7 -11.04 5.27 9.86
CA LEU A 7 -12.43 4.86 9.79
C LEU A 7 -12.89 4.20 11.09
N ASN A 8 -14.13 4.49 11.50
CA ASN A 8 -14.77 3.75 12.59
C ASN A 8 -15.00 2.29 12.22
N GLU A 9 -14.99 1.41 13.19
CA GLU A 9 -15.06 -0.05 12.99
C GLU A 9 -16.29 -0.52 12.20
N ASN A 10 -17.42 0.18 12.33
CA ASN A 10 -18.69 -0.16 11.66
C ASN A 10 -18.95 0.61 10.37
N SER A 11 -18.01 1.43 9.92
CA SER A 11 -18.18 2.22 8.69
C SER A 11 -17.74 1.42 7.46
N ASP A 12 -18.45 1.62 6.36
CA ASP A 12 -18.01 1.20 5.05
C ASP A 12 -17.41 2.40 4.31
N ASN A 13 -16.29 2.21 3.63
CA ASN A 13 -15.63 3.21 2.82
C ASN A 13 -15.51 2.75 1.37
N PHE A 14 -15.80 3.67 0.45
CA PHE A 14 -15.52 3.48 -0.96
C PHE A 14 -14.76 4.70 -1.47
N GLU A 15 -13.55 4.46 -1.96
CA GLU A 15 -12.68 5.47 -2.54
C GLU A 15 -12.37 5.12 -3.99
N ALA A 16 -12.44 6.10 -4.87
CA ALA A 16 -12.01 5.99 -6.25
C ALA A 16 -11.19 7.22 -6.64
N ILE A 17 -9.96 6.99 -7.03
CA ILE A 17 -9.01 8.00 -7.46
C ILE A 17 -8.66 7.73 -8.92
N GLU A 18 -8.84 8.74 -9.76
CA GLU A 18 -8.37 8.72 -11.14
C GLU A 18 -7.43 9.90 -11.36
N ASN A 19 -6.31 9.63 -12.04
CA ASN A 19 -5.42 10.68 -12.50
C ASN A 19 -4.96 10.42 -13.94
N ARG A 20 -4.64 11.52 -14.62
CA ARG A 20 -4.10 11.54 -15.96
C ARG A 20 -2.84 12.40 -15.98
N LEU A 21 -1.72 11.79 -16.34
CA LEU A 21 -0.43 12.44 -16.35
C LEU A 21 -0.02 12.81 -17.76
N GLU A 22 0.16 14.10 -17.95
CA GLU A 22 0.64 14.69 -19.21
C GLU A 22 2.19 14.75 -19.24
N LYS A 23 2.75 15.27 -20.33
CA LYS A 23 4.21 15.36 -20.54
C LYS A 23 4.93 16.07 -19.38
N ASN A 24 6.01 15.44 -18.90
CA ASN A 24 6.86 15.93 -17.80
C ASN A 24 6.12 16.14 -16.47
N SER A 25 4.92 15.63 -16.31
CA SER A 25 4.21 15.72 -15.02
C SER A 25 4.74 14.71 -14.02
N LYS A 26 4.70 15.10 -12.75
CA LYS A 26 5.06 14.23 -11.64
C LYS A 26 3.99 14.29 -10.57
N VAL A 27 3.56 13.11 -10.08
CA VAL A 27 2.64 13.01 -8.96
C VAL A 27 3.10 11.98 -7.94
N ASN A 28 3.02 12.36 -6.68
CA ASN A 28 3.26 11.47 -5.55
C ASN A 28 1.96 11.33 -4.76
N TYR A 29 1.47 10.10 -4.64
CA TYR A 29 0.33 9.77 -3.79
C TYR A 29 0.78 9.05 -2.52
N THR A 30 0.13 9.38 -1.42
CA THR A 30 0.25 8.67 -0.14
C THR A 30 -1.16 8.34 0.33
N ILE A 31 -1.49 7.06 0.46
CA ILE A 31 -2.82 6.59 0.87
C ILE A 31 -2.68 5.83 2.19
N ILE A 32 -3.44 6.25 3.18
CA ILE A 32 -3.51 5.62 4.51
C ILE A 32 -4.93 5.10 4.69
N ASP A 33 -5.08 3.80 4.92
CA ASP A 33 -6.38 3.16 5.11
C ASP A 33 -6.42 2.31 6.39
N ILE A 34 -6.96 2.88 7.45
CA ILE A 34 -6.99 2.29 8.80
C ILE A 34 -8.43 2.18 9.29
N GLY A 35 -8.84 0.99 9.71
CA GLY A 35 -10.17 0.73 10.24
C GLY A 35 -11.22 0.50 9.15
N GLY A 36 -12.50 0.73 9.47
CA GLY A 36 -13.65 0.44 8.60
C GLY A 36 -14.02 -1.04 8.57
N LYS A 37 -15.33 -1.33 8.58
CA LYS A 37 -15.82 -2.71 8.41
C LYS A 37 -15.45 -3.25 7.03
N THR A 38 -15.72 -2.47 5.99
CA THR A 38 -15.30 -2.73 4.62
C THR A 38 -14.68 -1.46 4.04
N SER A 39 -13.47 -1.56 3.54
CA SER A 39 -12.84 -0.45 2.83
C SER A 39 -12.44 -0.91 1.43
N ILE A 40 -12.93 -0.19 0.43
CA ILE A 40 -12.66 -0.41 -0.99
C ILE A 40 -11.90 0.80 -1.51
N SER A 41 -10.65 0.60 -1.92
CA SER A 41 -9.79 1.64 -2.48
C SER A 41 -9.41 1.31 -3.90
N ASN A 42 -9.85 2.16 -4.83
CA ASN A 42 -9.51 2.06 -6.25
C ASN A 42 -8.62 3.24 -6.65
N TYR A 43 -7.53 2.92 -7.30
CA TYR A 43 -6.62 3.89 -7.89
C TYR A 43 -6.39 3.56 -9.36
N TYR A 44 -6.64 4.52 -10.23
CA TYR A 44 -6.36 4.39 -11.65
C TYR A 44 -5.47 5.53 -12.13
N SER A 45 -4.33 5.20 -12.70
CA SER A 45 -3.39 6.16 -13.26
C SER A 45 -3.21 5.95 -14.76
N ASN A 46 -3.61 6.93 -15.54
CA ASN A 46 -3.40 6.96 -16.99
C ASN A 46 -2.20 7.87 -17.31
N ILE A 47 -1.05 7.25 -17.56
CA ILE A 47 0.24 7.93 -17.77
C ILE A 47 0.48 8.08 -19.27
N ILE A 48 0.01 9.18 -19.85
CA ILE A 48 -0.04 9.39 -21.30
C ILE A 48 1.12 10.22 -21.85
N GLY A 49 1.67 11.11 -21.04
CA GLY A 49 2.70 12.05 -21.49
C GLY A 49 4.10 11.48 -21.42
N GLU A 50 4.97 11.90 -22.35
CA GLU A 50 6.40 11.56 -22.29
C GLU A 50 7.03 12.04 -20.97
N ASN A 51 7.88 11.21 -20.37
CA ASN A 51 8.63 11.52 -19.15
C ASN A 51 7.72 11.87 -17.94
N ALA A 52 6.54 11.31 -17.89
CA ALA A 52 5.65 11.46 -16.72
C ALA A 52 5.99 10.41 -15.65
N ASP A 53 5.89 10.80 -14.39
CA ASP A 53 6.31 10.03 -13.23
C ASP A 53 5.19 9.96 -12.18
N ASN A 54 4.86 8.75 -11.74
CA ASN A 54 3.88 8.52 -10.68
C ASN A 54 4.50 7.64 -9.60
N ASP A 55 4.42 8.10 -8.35
CA ASP A 55 4.89 7.38 -7.18
C ASP A 55 3.72 7.24 -6.18
N LEU A 56 3.22 6.02 -5.99
CA LEU A 56 2.13 5.67 -5.08
C LEU A 56 2.66 4.85 -3.91
N LYS A 57 2.50 5.37 -2.70
CA LYS A 57 2.75 4.63 -1.46
C LYS A 57 1.46 4.49 -0.68
N SER A 58 1.16 3.29 -0.24
CA SER A 58 -0.05 3.01 0.52
C SER A 58 0.25 2.16 1.73
N ILE A 59 -0.45 2.43 2.84
CA ILE A 59 -0.51 1.52 3.98
C ILE A 59 -1.95 1.21 4.34
N TYR A 60 -2.17 -0.01 4.81
CA TYR A 60 -3.47 -0.43 5.35
C TYR A 60 -3.30 -1.23 6.65
N LEU A 61 -4.28 -1.09 7.55
CA LEU A 61 -4.39 -1.88 8.76
C LEU A 61 -5.82 -2.42 8.87
N GLY A 62 -5.94 -3.75 8.96
CA GLY A 62 -7.22 -4.44 9.16
C GLY A 62 -7.20 -5.30 10.43
N ILE A 63 -8.25 -5.19 11.25
CA ILE A 63 -8.39 -5.88 12.55
C ILE A 63 -9.77 -6.51 12.68
N GLY A 64 -9.91 -7.51 13.53
CA GLY A 64 -11.20 -8.19 13.74
C GLY A 64 -11.68 -8.92 12.49
N GLU A 65 -12.84 -8.57 11.98
CA GLU A 65 -13.43 -9.15 10.76
C GLU A 65 -13.39 -8.19 9.56
N GLN A 66 -12.60 -7.11 9.66
CA GLN A 66 -12.51 -6.07 8.65
C GLN A 66 -12.05 -6.61 7.29
N ARG A 67 -12.55 -5.95 6.23
CA ARG A 67 -12.22 -6.31 4.85
C ARG A 67 -11.60 -5.11 4.13
N LYS A 68 -10.46 -5.35 3.50
CA LYS A 68 -9.77 -4.41 2.64
C LYS A 68 -9.78 -4.94 1.21
N ASP A 69 -10.34 -4.19 0.27
CA ASP A 69 -10.29 -4.48 -1.16
C ASP A 69 -9.57 -3.34 -1.87
N ILE A 70 -8.40 -3.63 -2.38
CA ILE A 70 -7.47 -2.65 -2.94
C ILE A 70 -7.23 -3.00 -4.39
N ASN A 71 -7.55 -2.08 -5.30
CA ASN A 71 -7.39 -2.28 -6.73
C ASN A 71 -6.64 -1.08 -7.34
N TYR A 72 -5.36 -1.25 -7.62
CA TYR A 72 -4.50 -0.22 -8.16
C TYR A 72 -4.08 -0.57 -9.58
N ILE A 73 -4.38 0.32 -10.51
CA ILE A 73 -4.13 0.14 -11.94
C ILE A 73 -3.32 1.32 -12.47
N ALA A 74 -2.23 1.03 -13.16
CA ALA A 74 -1.46 2.01 -13.90
C ALA A 74 -1.34 1.61 -15.37
N GLU A 75 -1.82 2.46 -16.26
CA GLU A 75 -1.62 2.33 -17.70
C GLU A 75 -0.54 3.29 -18.18
N LEU A 76 0.56 2.73 -18.72
CA LEU A 76 1.67 3.50 -19.29
C LEU A 76 1.52 3.58 -20.81
N ARG A 77 1.32 4.79 -21.32
CA ARG A 77 1.11 5.06 -22.77
C ARG A 77 2.20 5.96 -23.36
N GLY A 78 2.77 6.84 -22.52
CA GLY A 78 3.85 7.74 -22.92
C GLY A 78 5.22 7.06 -22.92
N THR A 79 6.16 7.60 -23.69
CA THR A 79 7.55 7.13 -23.67
C THR A 79 8.29 7.60 -22.40
N LYS A 80 9.22 6.80 -21.89
CA LYS A 80 10.04 7.13 -20.70
C LYS A 80 9.20 7.43 -19.45
N THR A 81 8.01 6.88 -19.36
CA THR A 81 7.14 7.03 -18.19
C THR A 81 7.59 6.12 -17.06
N ASN A 82 7.25 6.49 -15.83
CA ASN A 82 7.56 5.69 -14.67
C ASN A 82 6.34 5.56 -13.74
N ILE A 83 6.17 4.38 -13.15
CA ILE A 83 5.26 4.10 -12.04
C ILE A 83 5.97 3.27 -10.97
N ASP A 84 5.87 3.69 -9.72
CA ASP A 84 6.31 2.92 -8.55
C ASP A 84 5.16 2.82 -7.54
N ILE A 85 4.65 1.61 -7.36
CA ILE A 85 3.58 1.26 -6.42
C ILE A 85 4.19 0.45 -5.28
N ASP A 86 4.06 0.95 -4.05
CA ASP A 86 4.53 0.26 -2.85
C ASP A 86 3.41 0.24 -1.80
N VAL A 87 2.92 -0.94 -1.48
CA VAL A 87 1.79 -1.16 -0.58
C VAL A 87 2.26 -2.00 0.60
N GLN A 88 2.11 -1.46 1.80
CA GLN A 88 2.47 -2.15 3.04
C GLN A 88 1.23 -2.35 3.91
N GLY A 89 1.04 -3.54 4.43
CA GLY A 89 -0.14 -3.82 5.23
C GLY A 89 0.11 -4.69 6.45
N ALA A 90 -0.84 -4.62 7.38
CA ALA A 90 -0.91 -5.54 8.52
C ALA A 90 -2.34 -5.99 8.77
N LEU A 91 -2.51 -7.27 9.06
CA LEU A 91 -3.81 -7.89 9.35
C LEU A 91 -3.76 -8.65 10.67
N LYS A 92 -4.70 -8.33 11.56
CA LYS A 92 -4.86 -8.98 12.87
C LYS A 92 -6.22 -9.70 12.93
N ASP A 93 -6.33 -10.68 13.83
CA ASP A 93 -7.51 -11.49 14.08
C ASP A 93 -7.99 -12.25 12.84
N SER A 94 -9.20 -12.00 12.35
CA SER A 94 -9.80 -12.63 11.17
C SER A 94 -9.92 -11.67 9.98
N ALA A 95 -9.21 -10.55 10.01
CA ALA A 95 -9.26 -9.55 8.95
C ALA A 95 -8.79 -10.14 7.60
N LYS A 96 -9.34 -9.59 6.53
CA LYS A 96 -9.08 -10.08 5.16
C LYS A 96 -8.70 -8.93 4.25
N LYS A 97 -7.76 -9.20 3.35
CA LYS A 97 -7.38 -8.27 2.30
C LYS A 97 -7.39 -8.98 0.94
N ASN A 98 -7.93 -8.30 -0.06
CA ASN A 98 -7.71 -8.58 -1.47
C ASN A 98 -6.94 -7.41 -2.08
N PHE A 99 -5.81 -7.69 -2.66
CA PHE A 99 -5.02 -6.72 -3.43
C PHE A 99 -4.99 -7.14 -4.89
N LYS A 100 -5.30 -6.21 -5.76
CA LYS A 100 -5.13 -6.33 -7.21
C LYS A 100 -4.26 -5.17 -7.67
N GLY A 101 -3.06 -5.47 -8.10
CA GLY A 101 -2.16 -4.51 -8.71
C GLY A 101 -2.02 -4.81 -10.20
N THR A 102 -2.13 -3.80 -11.04
CA THR A 102 -2.00 -3.95 -12.48
C THR A 102 -1.11 -2.87 -13.04
N ILE A 103 -0.02 -3.27 -13.69
CA ILE A 103 0.78 -2.39 -14.52
C ILE A 103 0.58 -2.83 -15.98
N ASP A 104 0.12 -1.91 -16.82
CA ASP A 104 -0.20 -2.17 -18.22
C ASP A 104 0.63 -1.28 -19.15
N PHE A 105 1.64 -1.86 -19.78
CA PHE A 105 2.47 -1.20 -20.78
C PHE A 105 1.79 -1.27 -22.15
N LYS A 106 1.18 -0.16 -22.55
CA LYS A 106 0.52 -0.04 -23.84
C LYS A 106 1.52 0.16 -24.98
N LYS A 107 1.15 -0.23 -26.18
CA LYS A 107 1.97 0.00 -27.36
C LYS A 107 2.31 1.49 -27.52
N GLY A 108 3.60 1.79 -27.72
CA GLY A 108 4.12 3.15 -27.77
C GLY A 108 4.77 3.64 -26.48
N SER A 109 4.65 2.93 -25.36
CA SER A 109 5.26 3.29 -24.07
C SER A 109 6.76 2.95 -23.96
N LYS A 110 7.51 3.12 -25.06
CA LYS A 110 8.94 2.78 -25.09
C LYS A 110 9.72 3.38 -23.94
N LYS A 111 10.62 2.58 -23.35
CA LYS A 111 11.46 2.93 -22.21
C LYS A 111 10.65 3.28 -20.94
N ALA A 112 9.41 2.83 -20.88
CA ALA A 112 8.62 2.93 -19.67
C ALA A 112 9.12 1.95 -18.61
N LYS A 113 8.99 2.34 -17.35
CA LYS A 113 9.35 1.54 -16.18
C LYS A 113 8.16 1.42 -15.25
N GLY A 114 7.93 0.22 -14.76
CA GLY A 114 6.86 -0.06 -13.80
C GLY A 114 7.33 -0.99 -12.71
N ASN A 115 7.11 -0.60 -11.47
CA ASN A 115 7.43 -1.42 -10.32
C ASN A 115 6.23 -1.46 -9.37
N GLU A 116 5.87 -2.66 -8.91
CA GLU A 116 4.82 -2.90 -7.95
C GLU A 116 5.31 -3.83 -6.86
N ASN A 117 5.28 -3.35 -5.61
CA ASN A 117 5.57 -4.15 -4.45
C ASN A 117 4.39 -4.12 -3.48
N GLU A 118 3.99 -5.28 -2.98
CA GLU A 118 3.02 -5.40 -1.89
C GLU A 118 3.56 -6.36 -0.85
N PHE A 119 3.53 -5.93 0.41
CA PHE A 119 3.84 -6.78 1.55
C PHE A 119 2.74 -6.70 2.60
N CYS A 120 2.25 -7.87 3.02
CA CYS A 120 1.23 -7.98 4.05
C CYS A 120 1.74 -8.77 5.25
N MET A 121 1.82 -8.12 6.41
CA MET A 121 2.16 -8.75 7.68
C MET A 121 0.92 -9.42 8.28
N LEU A 122 0.98 -10.72 8.53
CA LEU A 122 -0.07 -11.49 9.19
C LEU A 122 0.24 -11.61 10.69
N LEU A 123 -0.52 -10.87 11.50
CA LEU A 123 -0.37 -10.82 12.96
C LEU A 123 -1.17 -11.91 13.69
N SER A 124 -2.02 -12.63 12.97
CA SER A 124 -2.87 -13.69 13.51
C SER A 124 -3.04 -14.82 12.50
N GLU A 125 -3.25 -16.04 12.98
CA GLU A 125 -3.42 -17.23 12.12
C GLU A 125 -4.67 -17.21 11.25
N LYS A 126 -5.72 -16.50 11.69
CA LYS A 126 -6.99 -16.39 10.95
C LYS A 126 -6.99 -15.25 9.94
N ALA A 127 -6.01 -14.37 9.98
CA ALA A 127 -5.86 -13.30 9.00
C ALA A 127 -5.61 -13.87 7.60
N LYS A 128 -6.22 -13.26 6.58
CA LYS A 128 -6.13 -13.75 5.20
C LYS A 128 -5.71 -12.65 4.25
N SER A 129 -4.62 -12.88 3.53
CA SER A 129 -4.14 -12.02 2.46
C SER A 129 -4.26 -12.74 1.13
N LEU A 130 -4.95 -12.11 0.18
CA LEU A 130 -4.95 -12.51 -1.22
C LEU A 130 -4.33 -11.38 -2.04
N ALA A 131 -3.41 -11.73 -2.93
CA ALA A 131 -2.80 -10.79 -3.88
C ALA A 131 -2.87 -11.36 -5.29
N LEU A 132 -3.24 -10.52 -6.24
CA LEU A 132 -3.39 -10.84 -7.65
C LEU A 132 -2.66 -9.76 -8.49
N PRO A 133 -1.32 -9.81 -8.52
CA PRO A 133 -0.56 -8.86 -9.33
C PRO A 133 -0.67 -9.22 -10.81
N MET A 134 -0.79 -8.21 -11.67
CA MET A 134 -0.84 -8.37 -13.11
C MET A 134 0.16 -7.43 -13.81
N LEU A 135 0.96 -7.98 -14.69
CA LEU A 135 1.84 -7.23 -15.56
C LEU A 135 1.42 -7.50 -17.02
N LEU A 136 0.78 -6.49 -17.62
CA LEU A 136 0.33 -6.57 -19.00
C LEU A 136 1.31 -5.79 -19.87
N CYS A 137 1.71 -6.39 -21.00
CA CYS A 137 2.74 -5.80 -21.83
C CYS A 137 2.43 -5.98 -23.32
N THR A 138 2.26 -4.87 -24.02
CA THR A 138 2.11 -4.82 -25.49
C THR A 138 3.21 -4.01 -26.17
N GLU A 139 4.25 -3.62 -25.41
CA GLU A 139 5.45 -2.93 -25.88
C GLU A 139 6.71 -3.70 -25.45
N ASP A 140 7.68 -3.87 -26.35
CA ASP A 140 8.86 -4.70 -26.09
C ASP A 140 10.00 -3.96 -25.35
N ASP A 141 10.08 -2.64 -25.50
CA ASP A 141 11.15 -1.80 -24.93
C ASP A 141 10.70 -1.19 -23.59
N VAL A 142 10.45 -2.03 -22.59
CA VAL A 142 10.00 -1.62 -21.24
C VAL A 142 10.66 -2.42 -20.13
N GLU A 143 10.63 -1.91 -18.92
CA GLU A 143 11.08 -2.60 -17.70
C GLU A 143 9.90 -2.73 -16.74
N GLY A 144 9.48 -3.95 -16.43
CA GLY A 144 8.37 -4.22 -15.52
C GLY A 144 8.75 -5.21 -14.43
N ASN A 145 8.45 -4.85 -13.18
CA ASN A 145 8.63 -5.72 -12.03
C ASN A 145 7.36 -5.72 -11.17
N HIS A 146 7.00 -6.88 -10.64
CA HIS A 146 6.03 -6.97 -9.58
C HIS A 146 6.50 -7.95 -8.50
N SER A 147 6.14 -7.66 -7.26
CA SER A 147 6.43 -8.51 -6.11
C SER A 147 5.29 -8.42 -5.12
N THR A 148 4.75 -9.57 -4.73
CA THR A 148 3.80 -9.64 -3.63
C THR A 148 4.25 -10.69 -2.63
N ALA A 149 4.18 -10.35 -1.36
CA ALA A 149 4.50 -11.28 -0.29
C ALA A 149 3.56 -11.11 0.90
N SER A 150 3.32 -12.19 1.61
CA SER A 150 2.69 -12.13 2.92
C SER A 150 3.42 -13.07 3.87
N GLY A 151 3.61 -12.62 5.10
CA GLY A 151 4.33 -13.39 6.10
C GLY A 151 3.89 -13.08 7.52
N LYS A 152 4.15 -14.00 8.43
CA LYS A 152 4.06 -13.75 9.87
C LYS A 152 5.17 -12.79 10.30
N VAL A 153 5.01 -12.21 11.48
CA VAL A 153 6.11 -11.46 12.12
C VAL A 153 7.30 -12.41 12.30
N ASP A 154 8.48 -11.91 12.02
CA ASP A 154 9.72 -12.66 12.23
C ASP A 154 9.92 -12.94 13.74
N GLU A 155 9.92 -14.22 14.10
CA GLU A 155 10.00 -14.64 15.50
C GLU A 155 11.37 -14.32 16.13
N GLU A 156 12.45 -14.35 15.37
CA GLU A 156 13.79 -13.99 15.87
C GLU A 156 13.87 -12.48 16.15
N GLN A 157 13.35 -11.66 15.23
CA GLN A 157 13.26 -10.23 15.42
C GLN A 157 12.38 -9.87 16.62
N LEU A 158 11.23 -10.53 16.75
CA LEU A 158 10.31 -10.35 17.87
C LEU A 158 10.98 -10.72 19.19
N PHE A 159 11.61 -11.89 19.26
CA PHE A 159 12.36 -12.33 20.44
C PHE A 159 13.48 -11.33 20.80
N TYR A 160 14.25 -10.88 19.83
CA TYR A 160 15.31 -9.89 20.07
C TYR A 160 14.77 -8.61 20.69
N ILE A 161 13.67 -8.08 20.19
CA ILE A 161 13.03 -6.85 20.72
C ILE A 161 12.55 -7.09 22.16
N MET A 162 11.93 -8.24 22.41
CA MET A 162 11.46 -8.62 23.76
C MET A 162 12.60 -8.77 24.76
N THR A 163 13.78 -9.27 24.35
CA THR A 163 14.96 -9.31 25.23
C THR A 163 15.47 -7.93 25.65
N ARG A 164 15.05 -6.87 24.95
CA ARG A 164 15.33 -5.46 25.29
C ARG A 164 14.30 -4.86 26.26
N GLY A 165 13.38 -5.65 26.76
CA GLY A 165 12.42 -5.27 27.80
C GLY A 165 11.04 -4.86 27.31
N LEU A 166 10.75 -4.99 26.00
CA LEU A 166 9.40 -4.74 25.47
C LEU A 166 8.51 -5.98 25.66
N SER A 167 7.25 -5.77 25.98
CA SER A 167 6.25 -6.84 25.93
C SER A 167 6.01 -7.30 24.49
N TYR A 168 5.40 -8.46 24.31
CA TYR A 168 5.04 -8.98 23.01
C TYR A 168 4.21 -7.96 22.18
N LYS A 169 3.21 -7.33 22.80
CA LYS A 169 2.37 -6.31 22.14
C LYS A 169 3.18 -5.11 21.69
N GLU A 170 4.04 -4.57 22.55
CA GLU A 170 4.89 -3.43 22.21
C GLU A 170 5.87 -3.77 21.08
N ALA A 171 6.42 -4.98 21.10
CA ALA A 171 7.31 -5.44 20.03
C ALA A 171 6.58 -5.55 18.68
N VAL A 172 5.36 -6.10 18.65
CA VAL A 172 4.52 -6.16 17.43
C VAL A 172 4.20 -4.76 16.93
N LYS A 173 3.77 -3.83 17.80
CA LYS A 173 3.52 -2.44 17.43
C LYS A 173 4.75 -1.78 16.81
N LEU A 174 5.91 -1.97 17.41
CA LEU A 174 7.17 -1.42 16.90
C LEU A 174 7.49 -1.93 15.50
N ILE A 175 7.32 -3.24 15.25
CA ILE A 175 7.57 -3.85 13.95
C ILE A 175 6.60 -3.33 12.90
N VAL A 176 5.29 -3.26 13.20
CA VAL A 176 4.28 -2.71 12.27
C VAL A 176 4.57 -1.25 11.95
N ARG A 177 4.87 -0.44 12.95
CA ARG A 177 5.22 0.98 12.75
C ARG A 177 6.49 1.14 11.91
N ALA A 178 7.52 0.34 12.16
CA ALA A 178 8.75 0.37 11.36
C ALA A 178 8.48 0.07 9.88
N ASN A 179 7.58 -0.88 9.61
CA ASN A 179 7.18 -1.24 8.24
C ASN A 179 6.41 -0.10 7.55
N PHE A 180 5.56 0.60 8.28
CA PHE A 180 4.76 1.72 7.75
C PHE A 180 5.51 3.05 7.69
N ASN A 181 6.64 3.17 8.40
CA ASN A 181 7.34 4.43 8.61
C ASN A 181 7.71 5.14 7.31
N LYS A 182 8.19 4.41 6.31
CA LYS A 182 8.57 4.99 5.02
C LYS A 182 7.41 5.74 4.35
N THR A 183 6.20 5.25 4.50
CA THR A 183 4.99 5.88 3.95
C THR A 183 4.50 7.02 4.85
N ILE A 184 4.51 6.84 6.16
CA ILE A 184 4.10 7.85 7.13
C ILE A 184 4.99 9.09 7.07
N GLU A 185 6.31 8.93 6.91
CA GLU A 185 7.26 10.04 6.79
C GLU A 185 7.06 10.92 5.55
N ARG A 186 6.27 10.48 4.57
CA ARG A 186 5.89 11.33 3.42
C ARG A 186 4.83 12.37 3.76
N ILE A 187 4.15 12.23 4.89
CA ILE A 187 3.13 13.16 5.34
C ILE A 187 3.83 14.39 5.93
N LEU A 188 3.51 15.57 5.39
CA LEU A 188 4.17 16.81 5.81
C LEU A 188 3.57 17.40 7.09
N ASP A 189 2.31 17.11 7.36
CA ASP A 189 1.60 17.59 8.54
C ASP A 189 1.89 16.69 9.74
N GLU A 190 2.57 17.24 10.74
CA GLU A 190 3.01 16.49 11.92
C GLU A 190 1.85 16.07 12.82
N GLU A 191 0.79 16.86 12.91
CA GLU A 191 -0.41 16.51 13.68
C GLU A 191 -1.12 15.30 13.05
N VAL A 192 -1.29 15.30 11.73
CA VAL A 192 -1.85 14.18 10.98
C VAL A 192 -0.99 12.93 11.15
N LYS A 193 0.34 13.07 11.07
CA LYS A 193 1.28 11.97 11.27
C LYS A 193 1.13 11.34 12.67
N GLN A 194 1.09 12.16 13.72
CA GLN A 194 0.93 11.68 15.09
C GLN A 194 -0.43 11.02 15.32
N ASN A 195 -1.49 11.53 14.71
CA ASN A 195 -2.81 10.92 14.77
C ASN A 195 -2.83 9.53 14.12
N ILE A 196 -2.17 9.35 12.97
CA ILE A 196 -2.04 8.06 12.30
C ILE A 196 -1.28 7.06 13.19
N ILE A 197 -0.16 7.48 13.77
CA ILE A 197 0.64 6.63 14.66
C ILE A 197 -0.19 6.20 15.88
N LYS A 198 -0.90 7.14 16.48
CA LYS A 198 -1.79 6.88 17.61
C LYS A 198 -2.88 5.86 17.26
N GLU A 199 -3.56 6.05 16.12
CA GLU A 199 -4.60 5.12 15.65
C GLU A 199 -4.04 3.71 15.41
N ILE A 200 -2.85 3.59 14.85
CA ILE A 200 -2.18 2.29 14.68
C ILE A 200 -1.94 1.63 16.04
N ASP A 201 -1.38 2.37 16.99
CA ASP A 201 -1.06 1.85 18.33
C ASP A 201 -2.31 1.41 19.10
N GLU A 202 -3.36 2.23 19.11
CA GLU A 202 -4.62 1.94 19.79
C GLU A 202 -5.34 0.71 19.23
N ARG A 203 -5.28 0.51 17.91
CA ARG A 203 -5.92 -0.63 17.24
C ARG A 203 -5.10 -1.92 17.39
N LEU A 204 -3.83 -1.85 17.63
CA LEU A 204 -2.98 -3.02 17.87
C LEU A 204 -2.99 -3.47 19.35
N ASP A 205 -3.59 -2.67 20.25
CA ASP A 205 -3.84 -3.07 21.64
C ASP A 205 -4.88 -4.16 21.74
#